data_0575875e9a8b9ba8380ec894da402525
#
_entry.id   0575875e9a8b9ba8380ec894da402525
#
_cell.length_a   1.000
_cell.length_b   1.000
_cell.length_c   1.000
_cell.angle_alpha   90.00
_cell.angle_beta   90.00
_cell.angle_gamma   90.00
#
_symmetry.space_group_name_H-M   'P 1'
#
loop_
_entity.id
_entity.type
_entity.pdbx_description
1 polymer ?
#
loop_
_entity_poly.entity_id
_entity_poly.type
_entity_poly.pdbx_seq_one_letter_code
_entity_poly.pdbx_strand_id
1 'polypeptide(L)'
;MTEAQPTSADPGRWIRFALVMLPVGTILLGIASFGIWQWKKDQAADRSFKYALALRRQISPEGIERYAGIVRTALGKADKDLSIPGYLESTMGAENMGYTVRRGRFGSEKSVIDAELTGAKRPLEIVMVLALYGGPADQQESTVQAIAESLSVAHELTGEKVVRSLRFAFIPDTPEALKQLKDGLQRDGERLMHLLVLGGPEVAGIEG
;
A
#
# COMPACT_ATOMS: atom_id res chain seq x y z
N MET A 1 81.11 2.58 3.86
CA MET A 1 79.92 3.06 3.07
C MET A 1 79.26 1.79 2.60
N THR A 2 78.16 1.38 3.26
CA THR A 2 77.40 0.18 2.90
C THR A 2 76.16 0.64 2.19
N GLU A 3 76.12 0.44 0.86
CA GLU A 3 74.95 0.68 0.02
C GLU A 3 73.84 -0.28 0.39
N ALA A 4 72.74 0.23 0.86
CA ALA A 4 71.51 -0.52 1.06
C ALA A 4 70.88 -0.80 -0.33
N GLN A 5 70.89 -2.08 -0.72
CA GLN A 5 70.17 -2.53 -1.92
C GLN A 5 68.67 -2.32 -1.74
N PRO A 6 67.95 -1.72 -2.71
CA PRO A 6 66.53 -1.61 -2.69
C PRO A 6 65.90 -3.01 -2.83
N THR A 7 65.15 -3.44 -1.83
CA THR A 7 64.35 -4.66 -1.86
C THR A 7 63.35 -4.58 -3.02
N SER A 8 63.59 -5.31 -4.09
CA SER A 8 62.67 -5.47 -5.20
C SER A 8 61.36 -6.10 -4.71
N ALA A 9 60.29 -5.33 -4.69
CA ALA A 9 58.97 -5.83 -4.36
C ALA A 9 58.60 -6.96 -5.34
N ASP A 10 58.41 -8.15 -4.82
CA ASP A 10 58.06 -9.34 -5.59
C ASP A 10 56.68 -9.14 -6.28
N PRO A 11 56.62 -8.95 -7.59
CA PRO A 11 55.36 -8.67 -8.31
C PRO A 11 54.36 -9.83 -8.20
N GLY A 12 54.82 -11.04 -7.93
CA GLY A 12 53.97 -12.21 -7.75
C GLY A 12 53.09 -12.15 -6.49
N ARG A 13 53.54 -11.48 -5.43
CA ARG A 13 52.73 -11.31 -4.19
C ARG A 13 51.57 -10.33 -4.43
N TRP A 14 51.79 -9.27 -5.17
CA TRP A 14 50.79 -8.28 -5.47
C TRP A 14 49.68 -8.83 -6.35
N ILE A 15 50.03 -9.65 -7.34
CA ILE A 15 49.06 -10.31 -8.21
C ILE A 15 48.18 -11.28 -7.43
N ARG A 16 48.75 -12.10 -6.55
CA ARG A 16 47.99 -13.02 -5.68
C ARG A 16 47.08 -12.27 -4.71
N PHE A 17 47.53 -11.18 -4.13
CA PHE A 17 46.73 -10.34 -3.24
C PHE A 17 45.59 -9.68 -3.99
N ALA A 18 45.82 -9.13 -5.18
CA ALA A 18 44.77 -8.53 -6.01
C ALA A 18 43.73 -9.56 -6.44
N LEU A 19 44.14 -10.77 -6.77
CA LEU A 19 43.25 -11.85 -7.23
C LEU A 19 42.27 -12.33 -6.12
N VAL A 20 42.70 -12.27 -4.87
CA VAL A 20 41.85 -12.60 -3.71
C VAL A 20 40.99 -11.37 -3.29
N MET A 21 41.57 -10.18 -3.30
CA MET A 21 40.88 -8.96 -2.84
C MET A 21 39.85 -8.41 -3.81
N LEU A 22 40.00 -8.67 -5.11
CA LEU A 22 39.05 -8.17 -6.12
C LEU A 22 37.64 -8.78 -5.96
N PRO A 23 37.45 -10.11 -5.82
CA PRO A 23 36.12 -10.67 -5.56
C PRO A 23 35.54 -10.20 -4.22
N VAL A 24 36.35 -10.15 -3.16
CA VAL A 24 35.89 -9.67 -1.84
C VAL A 24 35.46 -8.21 -1.91
N GLY A 25 36.25 -7.35 -2.56
CA GLY A 25 35.91 -5.95 -2.76
C GLY A 25 34.63 -5.76 -3.57
N THR A 26 34.42 -6.58 -4.61
CA THR A 26 33.19 -6.52 -5.42
C THR A 26 31.95 -6.91 -4.61
N ILE A 27 32.05 -7.95 -3.78
CA ILE A 27 30.96 -8.37 -2.89
C ILE A 27 30.63 -7.27 -1.88
N LEU A 28 31.65 -6.69 -1.24
CA LEU A 28 31.46 -5.61 -0.27
C LEU A 28 30.83 -4.36 -0.90
N LEU A 29 31.26 -3.99 -2.11
CA LEU A 29 30.66 -2.90 -2.87
C LEU A 29 29.19 -3.20 -3.24
N GLY A 30 28.87 -4.44 -3.59
CA GLY A 30 27.50 -4.88 -3.87
C GLY A 30 26.60 -4.72 -2.64
N ILE A 31 27.06 -5.21 -1.48
CA ILE A 31 26.31 -5.09 -0.22
C ILE A 31 26.14 -3.64 0.19
N ALA A 32 27.20 -2.82 0.10
CA ALA A 32 27.13 -1.40 0.43
C ALA A 32 26.16 -0.64 -0.52
N SER A 33 26.22 -0.92 -1.82
CA SER A 33 25.32 -0.31 -2.81
C SER A 33 23.87 -0.69 -2.57
N PHE A 34 23.60 -1.96 -2.26
CA PHE A 34 22.26 -2.43 -1.91
C PHE A 34 21.74 -1.77 -0.61
N GLY A 35 22.59 -1.67 0.41
CA GLY A 35 22.25 -1.00 1.68
C GLY A 35 21.91 0.49 1.47
N ILE A 36 22.70 1.20 0.66
CA ILE A 36 22.45 2.62 0.31
C ILE A 36 21.15 2.77 -0.49
N TRP A 37 20.91 1.85 -1.43
CA TRP A 37 19.68 1.87 -2.23
C TRP A 37 18.44 1.64 -1.35
N GLN A 38 18.48 0.65 -0.47
CA GLN A 38 17.39 0.36 0.47
C GLN A 38 17.14 1.55 1.40
N TRP A 39 18.19 2.12 1.98
CA TRP A 39 18.09 3.29 2.86
C TRP A 39 17.51 4.52 2.15
N LYS A 40 17.90 4.77 0.89
CA LYS A 40 17.31 5.84 0.08
C LYS A 40 15.83 5.61 -0.21
N LYS A 41 15.44 4.36 -0.46
CA LYS A 41 14.05 3.98 -0.67
C LYS A 41 13.22 4.23 0.59
N ASP A 42 13.71 3.81 1.75
CA ASP A 42 13.04 4.02 3.03
C ASP A 42 12.93 5.51 3.38
N GLN A 43 13.97 6.31 3.11
CA GLN A 43 13.91 7.76 3.29
C GLN A 43 12.92 8.46 2.34
N ALA A 44 12.76 7.96 1.13
CA ALA A 44 11.78 8.52 0.20
C ALA A 44 10.35 8.22 0.68
N ALA A 45 10.08 6.98 1.11
CA ALA A 45 8.80 6.59 1.71
C ALA A 45 8.47 7.42 2.95
N ASP A 46 9.43 7.58 3.87
CA ASP A 46 9.28 8.42 5.08
C ASP A 46 8.96 9.88 4.76
N ARG A 47 9.60 10.45 3.73
CA ARG A 47 9.35 11.83 3.32
C ARG A 47 7.96 11.99 2.73
N SER A 48 7.52 11.08 1.87
CA SER A 48 6.18 11.09 1.27
C SER A 48 5.12 10.95 2.35
N PHE A 49 5.31 10.03 3.29
CA PHE A 49 4.42 9.83 4.43
C PHE A 49 4.32 11.07 5.33
N LYS A 50 5.47 11.69 5.69
CA LYS A 50 5.49 12.94 6.47
C LYS A 50 4.80 14.09 5.74
N TYR A 51 4.95 14.15 4.41
CA TYR A 51 4.27 15.15 3.60
C TYR A 51 2.75 14.92 3.58
N ALA A 52 2.30 13.68 3.39
CA ALA A 52 0.89 13.33 3.46
C ALA A 52 0.28 13.65 4.84
N LEU A 53 1.03 13.38 5.92
CA LEU A 53 0.64 13.72 7.28
C LEU A 53 0.52 15.24 7.49
N ALA A 54 1.47 16.02 6.94
CA ALA A 54 1.43 17.48 7.02
C ALA A 54 0.29 18.09 6.20
N LEU A 55 -0.15 17.43 5.14
CA LEU A 55 -1.29 17.83 4.32
C LEU A 55 -2.62 17.28 4.84
N ARG A 56 -2.60 16.54 5.96
CA ARG A 56 -3.79 16.01 6.61
C ARG A 56 -4.79 17.15 6.79
N ARG A 57 -5.96 16.96 6.24
CA ARG A 57 -7.06 17.92 6.30
C ARG A 57 -8.25 17.24 6.95
N GLN A 58 -8.99 18.00 7.72
CA GLN A 58 -10.31 17.57 8.18
C GLN A 58 -11.17 17.20 6.98
N ILE A 59 -12.02 16.19 7.17
CA ILE A 59 -13.00 15.80 6.15
C ILE A 59 -13.82 17.03 5.79
N SER A 60 -13.79 17.40 4.53
CA SER A 60 -14.52 18.54 4.00
C SER A 60 -15.25 18.17 2.71
N PRO A 61 -16.38 18.83 2.39
CA PRO A 61 -17.09 18.62 1.13
C PRO A 61 -16.17 18.79 -0.09
N GLU A 62 -15.30 19.79 -0.07
CA GLU A 62 -14.35 20.05 -1.15
C GLU A 62 -13.30 18.96 -1.29
N GLY A 63 -12.88 18.36 -0.17
CA GLY A 63 -11.97 17.20 -0.14
C GLY A 63 -12.60 15.97 -0.75
N ILE A 64 -13.85 15.68 -0.40
CA ILE A 64 -14.63 14.57 -0.94
C ILE A 64 -14.83 14.78 -2.44
N GLU A 65 -15.26 15.98 -2.89
CA GLU A 65 -15.49 16.27 -4.31
C GLU A 65 -14.22 16.15 -5.14
N ARG A 66 -13.06 16.52 -4.59
CA ARG A 66 -11.77 16.32 -5.25
C ARG A 66 -11.47 14.85 -5.48
N TYR A 67 -11.67 13.99 -4.47
CA TYR A 67 -11.54 12.54 -4.64
C TYR A 67 -12.56 12.00 -5.63
N ALA A 68 -13.80 12.45 -5.56
CA ALA A 68 -14.86 12.06 -6.50
C ALA A 68 -14.49 12.39 -7.95
N GLY A 69 -13.94 13.58 -8.22
CA GLY A 69 -13.46 13.96 -9.54
C GLY A 69 -12.36 13.04 -10.09
N ILE A 70 -11.42 12.64 -9.25
CA ILE A 70 -10.36 11.70 -9.65
C ILE A 70 -10.94 10.31 -9.90
N VAL A 71 -11.82 9.83 -9.02
CA VAL A 71 -12.47 8.52 -9.14
C VAL A 71 -13.33 8.44 -10.41
N ARG A 72 -14.12 9.49 -10.74
CA ARG A 72 -14.87 9.58 -12.00
C ARG A 72 -13.94 9.45 -13.22
N THR A 73 -12.78 10.12 -13.15
CA THR A 73 -11.78 10.04 -14.22
C THR A 73 -11.19 8.64 -14.36
N ALA A 74 -10.92 7.98 -13.24
CA ALA A 74 -10.37 6.62 -13.22
C ALA A 74 -11.39 5.57 -13.70
N LEU A 75 -12.68 5.76 -13.38
CA LEU A 75 -13.78 4.90 -13.88
C LEU A 75 -13.98 5.03 -15.40
N GLY A 76 -13.79 6.23 -15.94
CA GLY A 76 -13.96 6.50 -17.37
C GLY A 76 -12.80 6.06 -18.27
N LYS A 77 -11.66 5.62 -17.69
CA LYS A 77 -10.48 5.20 -18.45
C LYS A 77 -10.37 3.69 -18.51
N ALA A 78 -10.28 3.16 -19.73
CA ALA A 78 -10.00 1.74 -19.98
C ALA A 78 -8.54 1.36 -19.75
N ASP A 79 -7.68 2.32 -19.40
CA ASP A 79 -6.25 2.10 -19.21
C ASP A 79 -5.96 1.39 -17.88
N LYS A 80 -5.21 0.28 -17.96
CA LYS A 80 -4.92 -0.60 -16.81
C LYS A 80 -4.17 0.09 -15.67
N ASP A 81 -3.37 1.10 -15.97
CA ASP A 81 -2.55 1.82 -14.98
C ASP A 81 -3.34 2.91 -14.24
N LEU A 82 -4.46 3.36 -14.82
CA LEU A 82 -5.37 4.35 -14.24
C LEU A 82 -6.72 3.74 -13.81
N SER A 83 -6.78 2.42 -13.69
CA SER A 83 -7.96 1.72 -13.17
C SER A 83 -8.17 2.05 -11.68
N ILE A 84 -9.42 1.95 -11.23
CA ILE A 84 -9.76 2.14 -9.81
C ILE A 84 -8.83 1.38 -8.86
N PRO A 85 -8.57 0.06 -9.06
CA PRO A 85 -7.65 -0.67 -8.19
C PRO A 85 -6.23 -0.10 -8.15
N GLY A 86 -5.68 0.31 -9.29
CA GLY A 86 -4.34 0.92 -9.35
C GLY A 86 -4.30 2.28 -8.64
N TYR A 87 -5.33 3.10 -8.81
CA TYR A 87 -5.45 4.37 -8.11
C TYR A 87 -5.55 4.19 -6.60
N LEU A 88 -6.39 3.27 -6.11
CA LEU A 88 -6.57 3.00 -4.69
C LEU A 88 -5.27 2.47 -4.05
N GLU A 89 -4.62 1.53 -4.72
CA GLU A 89 -3.36 0.95 -4.26
C GLU A 89 -2.26 2.02 -4.12
N SER A 90 -2.11 2.88 -5.14
CA SER A 90 -1.11 3.96 -5.08
C SER A 90 -1.46 5.02 -4.04
N THR A 91 -2.75 5.39 -3.92
CA THR A 91 -3.18 6.46 -3.01
C THR A 91 -3.08 6.05 -1.55
N MET A 92 -3.51 4.83 -1.22
CA MET A 92 -3.55 4.35 0.17
C MET A 92 -2.24 3.73 0.63
N GLY A 93 -1.35 3.38 -0.28
CA GLY A 93 -0.09 2.70 0.01
C GLY A 93 0.79 3.40 1.04
N ALA A 94 1.78 2.65 1.54
CA ALA A 94 2.69 3.08 2.61
C ALA A 94 3.42 4.39 2.29
N GLU A 95 3.66 4.69 1.02
CA GLU A 95 4.35 5.90 0.57
C GLU A 95 3.47 7.17 0.64
N ASN A 96 2.14 7.01 0.62
CA ASN A 96 1.19 8.12 0.60
C ASN A 96 0.39 8.21 1.91
N MET A 97 -0.57 7.30 2.13
CA MET A 97 -1.40 7.33 3.33
C MET A 97 -0.91 6.40 4.45
N GLY A 98 0.11 5.57 4.21
CA GLY A 98 0.72 4.72 5.23
C GLY A 98 -0.03 3.43 5.55
N TYR A 99 -0.98 3.03 4.71
CA TYR A 99 -1.70 1.77 4.87
C TYR A 99 -0.94 0.60 4.29
N THR A 100 -1.10 -0.57 4.89
CA THR A 100 -0.69 -1.83 4.29
C THR A 100 -1.75 -2.25 3.28
N VAL A 101 -1.43 -2.15 1.98
CA VAL A 101 -2.38 -2.48 0.91
C VAL A 101 -2.14 -3.88 0.40
N ARG A 102 -3.21 -4.67 0.35
CA ARG A 102 -3.26 -6.00 -0.25
C ARG A 102 -4.18 -5.98 -1.46
N ARG A 103 -3.74 -6.60 -2.55
CA ARG A 103 -4.51 -6.71 -3.77
C ARG A 103 -4.81 -8.17 -4.09
N GLY A 104 -6.07 -8.52 -4.10
CA GLY A 104 -6.57 -9.79 -4.60
C GLY A 104 -7.18 -9.65 -5.98
N ARG A 105 -6.82 -10.51 -6.93
CA ARG A 105 -7.47 -10.51 -8.24
C ARG A 105 -8.75 -11.34 -8.19
N PHE A 106 -9.80 -10.74 -8.71
CA PHE A 106 -11.08 -11.36 -8.87
C PHE A 106 -11.49 -11.32 -10.35
N GLY A 107 -11.48 -12.45 -11.04
CA GLY A 107 -11.62 -12.48 -12.49
C GLY A 107 -10.43 -11.84 -13.23
N SER A 108 -10.57 -11.58 -14.53
CA SER A 108 -9.47 -11.04 -15.35
C SER A 108 -9.24 -9.54 -15.18
N GLU A 109 -10.26 -8.77 -14.73
CA GLU A 109 -10.21 -7.30 -14.75
C GLU A 109 -10.55 -6.65 -13.40
N LYS A 110 -11.23 -7.34 -12.49
CA LYS A 110 -11.67 -6.80 -11.20
C LYS A 110 -10.73 -7.21 -10.08
N SER A 111 -10.48 -6.30 -9.15
CA SER A 111 -9.56 -6.54 -8.04
C SER A 111 -10.19 -6.11 -6.72
N VAL A 112 -10.03 -6.94 -5.70
CA VAL A 112 -10.27 -6.54 -4.32
C VAL A 112 -9.06 -5.74 -3.84
N ILE A 113 -9.27 -4.56 -3.31
CA ILE A 113 -8.25 -3.76 -2.64
C ILE A 113 -8.61 -3.69 -1.16
N ASP A 114 -7.68 -4.09 -0.33
CA ASP A 114 -7.80 -4.13 1.11
C ASP A 114 -6.66 -3.32 1.72
N ALA A 115 -6.98 -2.16 2.28
CA ALA A 115 -6.02 -1.24 2.88
C ALA A 115 -6.21 -1.24 4.40
N GLU A 116 -5.18 -1.64 5.14
CA GLU A 116 -5.22 -1.84 6.58
C GLU A 116 -4.31 -0.86 7.33
N LEU A 117 -4.87 -0.27 8.39
CA LEU A 117 -4.13 0.37 9.47
C LEU A 117 -4.17 -0.56 10.67
N THR A 118 -3.05 -1.24 10.92
CA THR A 118 -2.97 -2.32 11.92
C THR A 118 -3.12 -1.80 13.34
N GLY A 119 -3.99 -2.43 14.11
CA GLY A 119 -4.26 -2.10 15.49
C GLY A 119 -3.10 -2.41 16.45
N ALA A 120 -2.77 -1.46 17.31
CA ALA A 120 -1.64 -1.60 18.25
C ALA A 120 -1.90 -2.59 19.40
N LYS A 121 -3.16 -2.80 19.81
CA LYS A 121 -3.50 -3.65 20.96
C LYS A 121 -4.32 -4.89 20.58
N ARG A 122 -5.18 -4.76 19.58
CA ARG A 122 -6.11 -5.80 19.15
C ARG A 122 -6.10 -5.92 17.62
N PRO A 123 -5.00 -6.39 17.04
CA PRO A 123 -4.83 -6.40 15.58
C PRO A 123 -5.80 -7.35 14.85
N LEU A 124 -6.31 -8.38 15.52
CA LEU A 124 -7.27 -9.32 14.93
C LEU A 124 -8.74 -8.87 15.06
N GLU A 125 -9.02 -7.80 15.81
CA GLU A 125 -10.34 -7.18 15.86
C GLU A 125 -10.44 -6.11 14.79
N ILE A 126 -11.28 -6.34 13.78
CA ILE A 126 -11.38 -5.51 12.57
C ILE A 126 -12.60 -4.58 12.64
N VAL A 127 -12.36 -3.30 12.41
CA VAL A 127 -13.39 -2.33 12.05
C VAL A 127 -13.26 -2.08 10.55
N MET A 128 -14.29 -2.36 9.77
CA MET A 128 -14.21 -2.32 8.32
C MET A 128 -15.11 -1.26 7.72
N VAL A 129 -14.56 -0.50 6.79
CA VAL A 129 -15.29 0.37 5.86
C VAL A 129 -15.27 -0.31 4.50
N LEU A 130 -16.43 -0.66 3.98
CA LEU A 130 -16.59 -1.38 2.72
C LEU A 130 -17.20 -0.45 1.67
N ALA A 131 -16.53 -0.28 0.55
CA ALA A 131 -17.05 0.41 -0.62
C ALA A 131 -17.15 -0.56 -1.81
N LEU A 132 -18.33 -0.64 -2.40
CA LEU A 132 -18.60 -1.45 -3.59
C LEU A 132 -18.26 -0.67 -4.85
N TYR A 133 -17.71 -1.33 -5.88
CA TYR A 133 -17.45 -0.70 -7.17
C TYR A 133 -17.74 -1.62 -8.36
N GLY A 134 -17.97 -1.00 -9.54
CA GLY A 134 -18.21 -1.73 -10.78
C GLY A 134 -19.61 -2.34 -10.91
N GLY A 135 -20.57 -1.81 -10.17
CA GLY A 135 -21.98 -2.11 -10.30
C GLY A 135 -22.61 -1.54 -11.59
N PRO A 136 -23.94 -1.60 -11.72
CA PRO A 136 -24.68 -1.05 -12.86
C PRO A 136 -24.38 0.43 -13.09
N ALA A 137 -24.57 0.89 -14.35
CA ALA A 137 -24.24 2.26 -14.74
C ALA A 137 -25.04 3.34 -13.99
N ASP A 138 -26.25 3.04 -13.58
CA ASP A 138 -27.13 3.91 -12.77
C ASP A 138 -26.63 4.11 -11.33
N GLN A 139 -25.75 3.21 -10.82
CA GLN A 139 -25.13 3.29 -9.50
C GLN A 139 -23.71 3.87 -9.54
N GLN A 140 -23.24 4.30 -10.69
CA GLN A 140 -21.87 4.78 -10.84
C GLN A 140 -21.57 5.98 -9.95
N GLU A 141 -22.49 6.91 -9.79
CA GLU A 141 -22.28 8.10 -8.96
C GLU A 141 -22.26 7.75 -7.46
N SER A 142 -23.08 6.83 -6.99
CA SER A 142 -23.03 6.33 -5.61
C SER A 142 -21.72 5.59 -5.33
N THR A 143 -21.22 4.83 -6.30
CA THR A 143 -19.89 4.20 -6.24
C THR A 143 -18.77 5.24 -6.11
N VAL A 144 -18.81 6.29 -6.93
CA VAL A 144 -17.84 7.40 -6.88
C VAL A 144 -17.84 8.04 -5.50
N GLN A 145 -19.02 8.36 -4.98
CA GLN A 145 -19.19 8.98 -3.69
C GLN A 145 -18.66 8.09 -2.56
N ALA A 146 -19.02 6.81 -2.55
CA ALA A 146 -18.56 5.85 -1.55
C ALA A 146 -17.03 5.72 -1.48
N ILE A 147 -16.39 5.64 -2.65
CA ILE A 147 -14.92 5.57 -2.72
C ILE A 147 -14.31 6.90 -2.23
N ALA A 148 -14.86 8.04 -2.65
CA ALA A 148 -14.35 9.35 -2.27
C ALA A 148 -14.47 9.60 -0.75
N GLU A 149 -15.60 9.22 -0.15
CA GLU A 149 -15.82 9.28 1.30
C GLU A 149 -14.84 8.36 2.04
N SER A 150 -14.68 7.10 1.58
CA SER A 150 -13.71 6.16 2.14
C SER A 150 -12.29 6.73 2.13
N LEU A 151 -11.86 7.31 1.01
CA LEU A 151 -10.55 7.92 0.86
C LEU A 151 -10.39 9.16 1.75
N SER A 152 -11.43 9.96 1.92
CA SER A 152 -11.40 11.14 2.79
C SER A 152 -11.24 10.72 4.25
N VAL A 153 -11.97 9.71 4.71
CA VAL A 153 -11.84 9.15 6.06
C VAL A 153 -10.45 8.52 6.25
N ALA A 154 -9.99 7.74 5.28
CA ALA A 154 -8.66 7.14 5.33
C ALA A 154 -7.56 8.22 5.42
N HIS A 155 -7.67 9.30 4.66
CA HIS A 155 -6.72 10.41 4.70
C HIS A 155 -6.70 11.10 6.07
N GLU A 156 -7.86 11.33 6.68
CA GLU A 156 -7.97 11.90 8.02
C GLU A 156 -7.29 11.02 9.08
N LEU A 157 -7.36 9.71 8.93
CA LEU A 157 -6.78 8.74 9.86
C LEU A 157 -5.32 8.38 9.56
N THR A 158 -4.71 9.00 8.54
CA THR A 158 -3.30 8.80 8.21
C THR A 158 -2.40 9.07 9.41
N GLY A 159 -1.58 8.08 9.80
CA GLY A 159 -0.65 8.18 10.92
C GLY A 159 -1.27 8.09 12.31
N GLU A 160 -2.58 7.86 12.43
CA GLU A 160 -3.22 7.65 13.73
C GLU A 160 -2.86 6.28 14.31
N LYS A 161 -2.75 6.23 15.64
CA LYS A 161 -2.57 4.98 16.37
C LYS A 161 -3.93 4.44 16.77
N VAL A 162 -4.35 3.38 16.10
CA VAL A 162 -5.64 2.73 16.39
C VAL A 162 -5.45 1.54 17.34
N VAL A 163 -6.47 1.27 18.15
CA VAL A 163 -6.45 0.14 19.10
C VAL A 163 -6.76 -1.17 18.40
N ARG A 164 -7.78 -1.18 17.52
CA ARG A 164 -8.18 -2.27 16.65
C ARG A 164 -7.72 -1.99 15.24
N SER A 165 -7.57 -3.00 14.41
CA SER A 165 -7.28 -2.78 12.99
C SER A 165 -8.46 -2.10 12.30
N LEU A 166 -8.15 -1.05 11.54
CA LEU A 166 -9.10 -0.39 10.67
C LEU A 166 -8.79 -0.80 9.23
N ARG A 167 -9.82 -1.28 8.53
CA ARG A 167 -9.67 -1.79 7.18
C ARG A 167 -10.63 -1.10 6.24
N PHE A 168 -10.09 -0.59 5.14
CA PHE A 168 -10.85 -0.08 4.01
C PHE A 168 -10.83 -1.12 2.91
N ALA A 169 -11.98 -1.73 2.66
CA ALA A 169 -12.13 -2.74 1.62
C ALA A 169 -12.91 -2.17 0.44
N PHE A 170 -12.30 -2.23 -0.74
CA PHE A 170 -12.93 -1.84 -2.00
C PHE A 170 -13.09 -3.11 -2.81
N ILE A 171 -14.31 -3.52 -3.05
CA ILE A 171 -14.61 -4.80 -3.70
C ILE A 171 -15.54 -4.60 -4.89
N PRO A 172 -15.43 -5.43 -5.94
CA PRO A 172 -16.43 -5.47 -7.00
C PRO A 172 -17.81 -5.77 -6.42
N ASP A 173 -18.83 -5.09 -6.93
CA ASP A 173 -20.24 -5.35 -6.57
C ASP A 173 -20.69 -6.68 -7.18
N THR A 174 -20.24 -7.78 -6.57
CA THR A 174 -20.60 -9.15 -6.94
C THR A 174 -20.74 -10.02 -5.70
N PRO A 175 -21.71 -10.96 -5.66
CA PRO A 175 -21.89 -11.87 -4.51
C PRO A 175 -20.64 -12.68 -4.19
N GLU A 176 -19.87 -13.04 -5.23
CA GLU A 176 -18.64 -13.83 -5.08
C GLU A 176 -17.53 -13.05 -4.39
N ALA A 177 -17.41 -11.72 -4.67
CA ALA A 177 -16.43 -10.87 -4.02
C ALA A 177 -16.73 -10.70 -2.52
N LEU A 178 -18.00 -10.53 -2.16
CA LEU A 178 -18.45 -10.49 -0.76
C LEU A 178 -18.16 -11.81 -0.04
N LYS A 179 -18.43 -12.94 -0.68
CA LYS A 179 -18.12 -14.26 -0.12
C LYS A 179 -16.62 -14.41 0.13
N GLN A 180 -15.77 -14.03 -0.84
CA GLN A 180 -14.32 -14.10 -0.69
C GLN A 180 -13.80 -13.23 0.45
N LEU A 181 -14.37 -12.03 0.63
CA LEU A 181 -14.03 -11.16 1.75
C LEU A 181 -14.33 -11.85 3.08
N LYS A 182 -15.53 -12.44 3.22
CA LYS A 182 -15.93 -13.18 4.42
C LYS A 182 -15.04 -14.40 4.69
N ASP A 183 -14.77 -15.20 3.65
CA ASP A 183 -13.90 -16.38 3.76
C ASP A 183 -12.45 -15.97 4.12
N GLY A 184 -11.99 -14.82 3.63
CA GLY A 184 -10.69 -14.24 3.98
C GLY A 184 -10.58 -13.92 5.47
N LEU A 185 -11.54 -13.19 6.02
CA LEU A 185 -11.59 -12.85 7.45
C LEU A 185 -11.55 -14.11 8.34
N GLN A 186 -12.33 -15.11 8.00
CA GLN A 186 -12.37 -16.38 8.76
C GLN A 186 -11.05 -17.13 8.70
N ARG A 187 -10.39 -17.15 7.53
CA ARG A 187 -9.12 -17.86 7.34
C ARG A 187 -8.00 -17.24 8.15
N ASP A 188 -7.97 -15.92 8.22
CA ASP A 188 -6.94 -15.18 8.93
C ASP A 188 -7.19 -15.12 10.45
N GLY A 189 -8.29 -15.73 10.93
CA GLY A 189 -8.68 -15.72 12.34
C GLY A 189 -9.10 -14.33 12.83
N GLU A 190 -9.46 -13.47 11.91
CA GLU A 190 -9.87 -12.11 12.18
C GLU A 190 -11.33 -12.07 12.65
N ARG A 191 -11.62 -11.15 13.54
CA ARG A 191 -12.96 -10.93 14.08
C ARG A 191 -13.49 -9.58 13.63
N LEU A 192 -14.51 -9.61 12.78
CA LEU A 192 -15.20 -8.40 12.36
C LEU A 192 -16.03 -7.85 13.53
N MET A 193 -15.68 -6.67 14.01
CA MET A 193 -16.36 -6.01 15.13
C MET A 193 -17.43 -5.04 14.64
N HIS A 194 -17.12 -4.29 13.58
CA HIS A 194 -18.03 -3.32 12.98
C HIS A 194 -17.81 -3.32 11.47
N LEU A 195 -18.91 -3.19 10.74
CA LEU A 195 -18.91 -3.03 9.29
C LEU A 195 -19.72 -1.78 8.94
N LEU A 196 -19.11 -0.87 8.21
CA LEU A 196 -19.77 0.27 7.56
C LEU A 196 -19.73 0.04 6.05
N VAL A 197 -20.88 -0.08 5.41
CA VAL A 197 -21.00 -0.22 3.95
C VAL A 197 -21.38 1.13 3.37
N LEU A 198 -20.61 1.57 2.37
CA LEU A 198 -20.84 2.81 1.65
C LEU A 198 -21.22 2.49 0.20
N GLY A 199 -22.22 3.22 -0.32
CA GLY A 199 -22.54 3.23 -1.76
C GLY A 199 -23.15 1.96 -2.34
N GLY A 200 -23.78 1.12 -1.54
CA GLY A 200 -24.48 -0.07 -2.02
C GLY A 200 -25.96 -0.07 -1.68
N PRO A 201 -26.78 -0.89 -2.36
CA PRO A 201 -28.04 -1.28 -1.82
C PRO A 201 -27.79 -1.93 -0.44
N GLU A 202 -28.74 -1.73 0.47
CA GLU A 202 -28.67 -2.28 1.82
C GLU A 202 -28.15 -3.74 1.79
N VAL A 203 -26.92 -3.97 2.25
CA VAL A 203 -26.34 -5.32 2.26
C VAL A 203 -26.98 -6.06 3.42
N ALA A 204 -28.17 -6.59 3.18
CA ALA A 204 -28.85 -7.47 4.10
C ALA A 204 -28.01 -8.76 4.24
N GLY A 205 -27.50 -9.01 5.43
CA GLY A 205 -26.95 -10.34 5.78
C GLY A 205 -25.48 -10.45 6.14
N ILE A 206 -24.79 -9.36 6.49
CA ILE A 206 -23.51 -9.47 7.21
C ILE A 206 -23.79 -9.22 8.70
N GLU A 207 -24.47 -10.15 9.35
CA GLU A 207 -24.48 -10.24 10.80
C GLU A 207 -23.25 -11.03 11.25
N GLY A 208 -22.50 -10.46 12.21
CA GLY A 208 -21.31 -11.04 12.79
C GLY A 208 -21.57 -12.21 13.75
#